data_2a76e6cc98ba30f2b50d65914a43da9f
#
_entry.id   2a76e6cc98ba30f2b50d65914a43da9f
#
_cell.length_a   1.000
_cell.length_b   1.000
_cell.length_c   1.000
_cell.angle_alpha   90.00
_cell.angle_beta   90.00
_cell.angle_gamma   90.00
#
_symmetry.space_group_name_H-M   'P 1'
#
loop_
_entity.id
_entity.type
_entity.pdbx_description
1 polymer ?
#
loop_
_entity_poly.entity_id
_entity_poly.type
_entity_poly.pdbx_seq_one_letter_code
_entity_poly.pdbx_strand_id
1 'polypeptide(L)'
;MYRLLSCFLVLAQLAGAQQLQKITINYATRTGQVWPLYIAKEGGYYQKYGLDANLVFAIHPAGIAMVVSGEAVMTPYTLEQSMTAAYKDGSLIVLGSPFKKSLFALMATKDIKRVQDLKGKRIGVSQVGDAPYNYTNGLIAKAGLKPRDVQWVPTGGDVSTRATALLSGRVDATMITAPVYFKIEEQGYTNLGNISDYEDIYAPSVYLFRKATIAANPKLPELLMKAHAEAIKRFYDDKAFALKAYQAWDKQDPAELERTYDHYKEVNTYERVPYLPAAAVKYILEHVADPQIAAQMRAYDFHKVIDNSLVDRLVKEGFFESLFGPGIKAEEDRKSKLAFR
;
A
#
# COMPACT_ATOMS: atom_id res chain seq x y z
N MET A 1 -66.17 28.21 34.31
CA MET A 1 -65.19 28.63 33.25
C MET A 1 -63.83 28.16 33.66
N TYR A 2 -63.46 26.93 33.24
CA TYR A 2 -62.15 26.35 33.50
C TYR A 2 -61.31 26.40 32.20
N ARG A 3 -60.20 27.15 32.24
CA ARG A 3 -59.19 27.18 31.18
C ARG A 3 -58.20 26.07 31.41
N LEU A 4 -58.20 25.05 30.53
CA LEU A 4 -57.16 24.01 30.43
C LEU A 4 -55.93 24.62 29.74
N LEU A 5 -54.80 24.74 30.47
CA LEU A 5 -53.48 25.00 29.93
C LEU A 5 -52.91 23.66 29.43
N SER A 6 -52.81 23.50 28.13
CA SER A 6 -52.09 22.40 27.51
C SER A 6 -50.59 22.74 27.49
N CYS A 7 -49.79 22.11 28.34
CA CYS A 7 -48.34 22.13 28.24
C CYS A 7 -47.87 21.22 27.10
N PHE A 8 -47.45 21.81 26.00
CA PHE A 8 -46.67 21.08 24.97
C PHE A 8 -45.23 20.90 25.49
N LEU A 9 -44.90 19.69 25.91
CA LEU A 9 -43.51 19.27 26.13
C LEU A 9 -42.88 19.05 24.75
N VAL A 10 -42.06 19.99 24.31
CA VAL A 10 -41.15 19.82 23.19
C VAL A 10 -39.98 18.99 23.69
N LEU A 11 -40.01 17.69 23.43
CA LEU A 11 -38.84 16.82 23.57
C LEU A 11 -37.84 17.20 22.48
N ALA A 12 -36.92 18.09 22.80
CA ALA A 12 -35.71 18.31 22.03
C ALA A 12 -34.87 17.00 22.09
N GLN A 13 -34.95 16.19 21.05
CA GLN A 13 -33.96 15.11 20.84
C GLN A 13 -32.59 15.77 20.65
N LEU A 14 -31.81 15.84 21.71
CA LEU A 14 -30.37 16.04 21.62
C LEU A 14 -29.83 14.86 20.85
N ALA A 15 -29.67 15.00 19.54
CA ALA A 15 -28.81 14.14 18.76
C ALA A 15 -27.40 14.35 19.32
N GLY A 16 -27.02 13.50 20.28
CA GLY A 16 -25.68 13.50 20.85
C GLY A 16 -24.70 13.31 19.69
N ALA A 17 -23.89 14.30 19.40
CA ALA A 17 -22.80 14.17 18.44
C ALA A 17 -21.98 12.94 18.88
N GLN A 18 -22.01 11.88 18.08
CA GLN A 18 -21.26 10.67 18.38
C GLN A 18 -19.79 11.07 18.49
N GLN A 19 -19.21 10.89 19.67
CA GLN A 19 -17.79 11.23 19.89
C GLN A 19 -16.94 10.32 19.01
N LEU A 20 -16.23 10.95 18.06
CA LEU A 20 -15.35 10.22 17.15
C LEU A 20 -14.19 9.58 17.92
N GLN A 21 -13.88 8.36 17.61
CA GLN A 21 -12.71 7.68 18.16
C GLN A 21 -11.44 8.25 17.52
N LYS A 22 -10.58 8.87 18.34
CA LYS A 22 -9.27 9.34 17.88
C LYS A 22 -8.34 8.17 17.61
N ILE A 23 -7.74 8.17 16.43
CA ILE A 23 -6.77 7.17 16.01
C ILE A 23 -5.60 7.83 15.29
N THR A 24 -4.43 7.21 15.32
CA THR A 24 -3.29 7.59 14.49
C THR A 24 -3.04 6.49 13.46
N ILE A 25 -2.88 6.88 12.21
CA ILE A 25 -2.48 6.02 11.09
C ILE A 25 -1.11 6.51 10.61
N ASN A 26 -0.11 5.64 10.64
CA ASN A 26 1.18 5.95 10.02
C ASN A 26 1.11 5.71 8.51
N TYR A 27 1.88 6.49 7.75
CA TYR A 27 2.21 6.18 6.35
C TYR A 27 3.70 6.46 6.10
N ALA A 28 4.35 5.59 5.29
CA ALA A 28 5.80 5.55 5.18
C ALA A 28 6.32 6.12 3.85
N THR A 29 5.45 6.61 2.98
CA THR A 29 5.81 7.15 1.67
C THR A 29 4.89 8.30 1.29
N ARG A 30 5.38 9.20 0.42
CA ARG A 30 4.61 10.29 -0.21
C ARG A 30 4.49 10.03 -1.70
N THR A 31 4.00 8.85 -2.05
CA THR A 31 3.70 8.45 -3.42
C THR A 31 2.22 8.15 -3.55
N GLY A 32 1.74 7.82 -4.74
CA GLY A 32 0.34 7.46 -4.94
C GLY A 32 -0.17 6.31 -4.04
N GLN A 33 0.71 5.55 -3.39
CA GLN A 33 0.28 4.53 -2.41
C GLN A 33 -0.58 5.10 -1.28
N VAL A 34 -0.41 6.36 -0.93
CA VAL A 34 -1.15 7.00 0.17
C VAL A 34 -2.41 7.73 -0.28
N TRP A 35 -2.69 7.77 -1.58
CA TRP A 35 -3.87 8.46 -2.12
C TRP A 35 -5.17 8.07 -1.43
N PRO A 36 -5.47 6.76 -1.21
CA PRO A 36 -6.68 6.36 -0.50
C PRO A 36 -6.76 6.91 0.94
N LEU A 37 -5.63 7.08 1.64
CA LEU A 37 -5.60 7.68 2.98
C LEU A 37 -6.00 9.17 2.94
N TYR A 38 -5.41 9.91 2.00
CA TYR A 38 -5.70 11.34 1.82
C TYR A 38 -7.15 11.55 1.41
N ILE A 39 -7.65 10.75 0.46
CA ILE A 39 -9.06 10.79 0.04
C ILE A 39 -9.99 10.42 1.21
N ALA A 40 -9.64 9.42 2.02
CA ALA A 40 -10.44 9.03 3.18
C ALA A 40 -10.53 10.16 4.21
N LYS A 41 -9.43 10.88 4.42
CA LYS A 41 -9.39 12.03 5.35
C LYS A 41 -10.16 13.22 4.78
N GLU A 42 -9.83 13.67 3.58
CA GLU A 42 -10.44 14.85 2.95
C GLU A 42 -11.91 14.64 2.56
N GLY A 43 -12.30 13.40 2.24
CA GLY A 43 -13.67 13.02 1.91
C GLY A 43 -14.57 12.73 3.12
N GLY A 44 -14.03 12.84 4.36
CA GLY A 44 -14.80 12.58 5.56
C GLY A 44 -15.15 11.10 5.78
N TYR A 45 -14.51 10.16 5.06
CA TYR A 45 -14.85 8.75 5.18
C TYR A 45 -14.47 8.15 6.54
N TYR A 46 -13.40 8.62 7.17
CA TYR A 46 -13.09 8.23 8.55
C TYR A 46 -14.19 8.65 9.51
N GLN A 47 -14.64 9.93 9.42
CA GLN A 47 -15.71 10.46 10.27
C GLN A 47 -17.03 9.73 10.03
N LYS A 48 -17.35 9.36 8.78
CA LYS A 48 -18.52 8.56 8.43
C LYS A 48 -18.56 7.24 9.20
N TYR A 49 -17.40 6.66 9.48
CA TYR A 49 -17.25 5.43 10.26
C TYR A 49 -16.90 5.65 11.73
N GLY A 50 -17.13 6.87 12.26
CA GLY A 50 -16.94 7.18 13.66
C GLY A 50 -15.49 7.38 14.11
N LEU A 51 -14.56 7.60 13.16
CA LEU A 51 -13.12 7.74 13.41
C LEU A 51 -12.65 9.18 13.19
N ASP A 52 -11.85 9.71 14.12
CA ASP A 52 -11.03 10.90 13.91
C ASP A 52 -9.58 10.48 13.66
N ALA A 53 -9.24 10.30 12.40
CA ALA A 53 -7.93 9.80 11.99
C ALA A 53 -6.90 10.93 11.86
N ASN A 54 -5.79 10.81 12.60
CA ASN A 54 -4.58 11.60 12.43
C ASN A 54 -3.60 10.81 11.55
N LEU A 55 -3.20 11.38 10.40
CA LEU A 55 -2.24 10.75 9.50
C LEU A 55 -0.83 11.26 9.81
N VAL A 56 0.09 10.35 10.13
CA VAL A 56 1.47 10.69 10.53
C VAL A 56 2.47 10.07 9.57
N PHE A 57 3.28 10.92 8.94
CA PHE A 57 4.38 10.48 8.11
C PHE A 57 5.57 10.05 8.97
N ALA A 58 5.98 8.78 8.87
CA ALA A 58 7.21 8.28 9.43
C ALA A 58 7.73 7.11 8.57
N ILE A 59 8.94 7.26 8.04
CA ILE A 59 9.58 6.26 7.17
C ILE A 59 9.98 5.00 7.94
N HIS A 60 10.38 3.98 7.19
CA HIS A 60 10.94 2.74 7.75
C HIS A 60 12.22 2.97 8.58
N PRO A 61 12.40 2.31 9.71
CA PRO A 61 11.53 1.33 10.40
C PRO A 61 10.56 1.98 11.40
N ALA A 62 10.55 3.32 11.51
CA ALA A 62 9.78 4.05 12.52
C ALA A 62 8.26 3.74 12.43
N GLY A 63 7.71 3.61 11.22
CA GLY A 63 6.29 3.29 11.03
C GLY A 63 5.88 1.95 11.64
N ILE A 64 6.71 0.91 11.51
CA ILE A 64 6.46 -0.38 12.18
C ILE A 64 6.56 -0.22 13.70
N ALA A 65 7.56 0.51 14.20
CA ALA A 65 7.73 0.76 15.64
C ALA A 65 6.49 1.47 16.24
N MET A 66 5.88 2.43 15.52
CA MET A 66 4.64 3.08 15.95
C MET A 66 3.48 2.09 16.08
N VAL A 67 3.36 1.10 15.19
CA VAL A 67 2.34 0.06 15.30
C VAL A 67 2.63 -0.90 16.45
N VAL A 68 3.88 -1.32 16.63
CA VAL A 68 4.31 -2.20 17.72
C VAL A 68 4.09 -1.55 19.09
N SER A 69 4.40 -0.26 19.22
CA SER A 69 4.17 0.50 20.47
C SER A 69 2.69 0.79 20.74
N GLY A 70 1.84 0.75 19.70
CA GLY A 70 0.42 1.15 19.76
C GLY A 70 0.20 2.66 19.59
N GLU A 71 1.22 3.44 19.25
CA GLU A 71 1.10 4.86 18.88
C GLU A 71 0.29 5.01 17.60
N ALA A 72 0.50 4.15 16.60
CA ALA A 72 -0.35 4.04 15.43
C ALA A 72 -1.18 2.74 15.49
N VAL A 73 -2.45 2.84 15.12
CA VAL A 73 -3.34 1.67 15.07
C VAL A 73 -3.03 0.78 13.86
N MET A 74 -2.54 1.39 12.78
CA MET A 74 -2.27 0.70 11.51
C MET A 74 -1.22 1.48 10.71
N THR A 75 -0.48 0.76 9.87
CA THR A 75 0.33 1.33 8.79
C THR A 75 0.09 0.55 7.50
N PRO A 76 -0.10 1.22 6.34
CA PRO A 76 0.02 0.56 5.04
C PRO A 76 1.51 0.37 4.74
N TYR A 77 1.92 -0.89 4.59
CA TYR A 77 3.34 -1.24 4.46
C TYR A 77 3.55 -2.33 3.41
N THR A 78 4.76 -2.49 2.88
CA THR A 78 5.01 -3.58 1.92
C THR A 78 4.87 -4.94 2.58
N LEU A 79 4.43 -5.94 1.83
CA LEU A 79 4.25 -7.28 2.38
C LEU A 79 5.56 -7.89 2.85
N GLU A 80 6.67 -7.69 2.13
CA GLU A 80 7.99 -8.22 2.46
C GLU A 80 8.44 -7.78 3.86
N GLN A 81 8.31 -6.50 4.14
CA GLN A 81 8.71 -5.94 5.42
C GLN A 81 7.72 -6.27 6.53
N SER A 82 6.42 -6.33 6.19
CA SER A 82 5.37 -6.75 7.12
C SER A 82 5.54 -8.21 7.53
N MET A 83 5.85 -9.12 6.60
CA MET A 83 6.15 -10.52 6.90
C MET A 83 7.43 -10.65 7.75
N THR A 84 8.48 -9.89 7.40
CA THR A 84 9.73 -9.89 8.16
C THR A 84 9.54 -9.37 9.59
N ALA A 85 8.75 -8.32 9.77
CA ALA A 85 8.42 -7.79 11.09
C ALA A 85 7.55 -8.76 11.89
N ALA A 86 6.49 -9.32 11.27
CA ALA A 86 5.55 -10.21 11.92
C ALA A 86 6.16 -11.59 12.29
N TYR A 87 7.10 -12.09 11.50
CA TYR A 87 7.84 -13.31 11.84
C TYR A 87 8.75 -13.11 13.06
N LYS A 88 9.34 -11.91 13.22
CA LYS A 88 10.18 -11.55 14.38
C LYS A 88 9.36 -11.16 15.59
N ASP A 89 8.24 -10.49 15.35
CA ASP A 89 7.30 -10.04 16.38
C ASP A 89 5.90 -10.57 16.08
N GLY A 90 5.58 -11.71 16.67
CA GLY A 90 4.28 -12.38 16.53
C GLY A 90 3.07 -11.56 17.01
N SER A 91 3.27 -10.36 17.57
CA SER A 91 2.18 -9.46 17.96
C SER A 91 1.53 -8.75 16.77
N LEU A 92 2.17 -8.77 15.60
CA LEU A 92 1.68 -8.14 14.38
C LEU A 92 0.75 -9.06 13.58
N ILE A 93 -0.11 -8.45 12.74
CA ILE A 93 -1.02 -9.16 11.84
C ILE A 93 -1.31 -8.32 10.60
N VAL A 94 -1.40 -8.97 9.45
CA VAL A 94 -1.77 -8.41 8.15
C VAL A 94 -3.21 -8.79 7.81
N LEU A 95 -4.06 -7.82 7.47
CA LEU A 95 -5.50 -8.01 7.22
C LEU A 95 -5.94 -7.68 5.79
N GLY A 96 -5.11 -7.91 4.80
CA GLY A 96 -5.44 -7.68 3.40
C GLY A 96 -4.52 -6.68 2.71
N SER A 97 -4.72 -6.52 1.39
CA SER A 97 -3.89 -5.69 0.52
C SER A 97 -4.76 -4.76 -0.34
N PRO A 98 -4.79 -3.44 -0.04
CA PRO A 98 -5.58 -2.49 -0.82
C PRO A 98 -4.91 -2.07 -2.14
N PHE A 99 -3.75 -2.65 -2.46
CA PHE A 99 -2.90 -2.20 -3.53
C PHE A 99 -2.40 -3.41 -4.34
N LYS A 100 -2.73 -3.48 -5.63
CA LYS A 100 -2.40 -4.65 -6.45
C LYS A 100 -1.25 -4.44 -7.42
N LYS A 101 -1.02 -3.20 -7.86
CA LYS A 101 0.04 -2.89 -8.81
C LYS A 101 0.92 -1.76 -8.31
N SER A 102 2.22 -1.99 -8.29
CA SER A 102 3.20 -0.98 -7.90
C SER A 102 3.70 -0.24 -9.13
N LEU A 103 3.75 1.08 -9.05
CA LEU A 103 4.27 1.93 -10.13
C LEU A 103 5.77 2.15 -10.00
N PHE A 104 6.52 1.06 -9.85
CA PHE A 104 7.97 1.07 -10.01
C PHE A 104 8.35 0.75 -11.45
N ALA A 105 9.32 1.50 -11.97
CA ALA A 105 10.03 1.21 -13.20
C ALA A 105 11.51 0.95 -12.91
N LEU A 106 12.09 -0.05 -13.56
CA LEU A 106 13.53 -0.27 -13.52
C LEU A 106 14.20 0.68 -14.52
N MET A 107 14.66 1.81 -14.01
CA MET A 107 15.32 2.84 -14.80
C MET A 107 16.83 2.58 -14.91
N ALA A 108 17.40 2.75 -16.11
CA ALA A 108 18.81 2.54 -16.38
C ALA A 108 19.42 3.69 -17.17
N THR A 109 20.75 3.79 -17.15
CA THR A 109 21.49 4.73 -17.98
C THR A 109 21.24 4.50 -19.47
N LYS A 110 21.45 5.53 -20.27
CA LYS A 110 21.08 5.59 -21.71
C LYS A 110 21.71 4.49 -22.59
N ASP A 111 22.85 3.97 -22.19
CA ASP A 111 23.59 2.91 -22.88
C ASP A 111 23.03 1.49 -22.63
N ILE A 112 22.27 1.30 -21.55
CA ILE A 112 21.64 0.02 -21.19
C ILE A 112 20.24 -0.04 -21.84
N LYS A 113 20.01 -1.04 -22.71
CA LYS A 113 18.76 -1.13 -23.48
C LYS A 113 17.86 -2.30 -23.10
N ARG A 114 18.41 -3.32 -22.45
CA ARG A 114 17.70 -4.55 -22.07
C ARG A 114 18.13 -4.99 -20.70
N VAL A 115 17.26 -5.73 -20.02
CA VAL A 115 17.56 -6.26 -18.67
C VAL A 115 18.82 -7.15 -18.68
N GLN A 116 19.10 -7.87 -19.77
CA GLN A 116 20.31 -8.69 -19.93
C GLN A 116 21.61 -7.87 -19.86
N ASP A 117 21.56 -6.61 -20.29
CA ASP A 117 22.70 -5.70 -20.31
C ASP A 117 23.13 -5.25 -18.89
N LEU A 118 22.32 -5.61 -17.87
CA LEU A 118 22.62 -5.34 -16.44
C LEU A 118 23.69 -6.27 -15.86
N LYS A 119 24.13 -7.32 -16.58
CA LYS A 119 25.19 -8.20 -16.10
C LYS A 119 26.46 -7.40 -15.78
N GLY A 120 26.96 -7.54 -14.53
CA GLY A 120 28.12 -6.81 -14.02
C GLY A 120 27.87 -5.34 -13.67
N LYS A 121 26.67 -4.83 -13.89
CA LYS A 121 26.31 -3.42 -13.63
C LYS A 121 25.93 -3.17 -12.16
N ARG A 122 26.04 -1.90 -11.75
CA ARG A 122 25.71 -1.42 -10.40
C ARG A 122 24.21 -1.10 -10.31
N ILE A 123 23.52 -1.80 -9.42
CA ILE A 123 22.08 -1.64 -9.21
C ILE A 123 21.82 -0.95 -7.87
N GLY A 124 21.23 0.23 -7.90
CA GLY A 124 20.86 0.97 -6.69
C GLY A 124 19.63 0.39 -6.00
N VAL A 125 19.72 0.20 -4.68
CA VAL A 125 18.61 -0.19 -3.80
C VAL A 125 18.67 0.66 -2.53
N SER A 126 17.56 0.80 -1.78
CA SER A 126 17.66 1.47 -0.47
C SER A 126 18.48 0.61 0.48
N GLN A 127 18.16 -0.68 0.52
CA GLN A 127 18.93 -1.72 1.22
C GLN A 127 18.70 -3.08 0.54
N VAL A 128 19.62 -4.01 0.74
CA VAL A 128 19.44 -5.39 0.26
C VAL A 128 18.24 -6.02 0.99
N GLY A 129 17.33 -6.62 0.21
CA GLY A 129 16.10 -7.26 0.72
C GLY A 129 14.88 -6.34 0.83
N ASP A 130 14.98 -5.08 0.41
CA ASP A 130 13.82 -4.18 0.31
C ASP A 130 13.00 -4.42 -0.96
N ALA A 131 11.89 -3.67 -1.14
CA ALA A 131 11.05 -3.80 -2.34
C ALA A 131 11.81 -3.49 -3.64
N PRO A 132 12.60 -2.41 -3.79
CA PRO A 132 13.46 -2.20 -4.95
C PRO A 132 14.39 -3.35 -5.27
N TYR A 133 15.01 -3.97 -4.26
CA TYR A 133 15.85 -5.15 -4.43
C TYR A 133 15.03 -6.34 -4.96
N ASN A 134 13.92 -6.67 -4.29
CA ASN A 134 13.10 -7.83 -4.65
C ASN A 134 12.47 -7.69 -6.04
N TYR A 135 11.97 -6.50 -6.38
CA TYR A 135 11.39 -6.23 -7.70
C TYR A 135 12.43 -6.30 -8.82
N THR A 136 13.63 -5.75 -8.58
CA THR A 136 14.73 -5.88 -9.55
C THR A 136 15.11 -7.35 -9.75
N ASN A 137 15.20 -8.13 -8.66
CA ASN A 137 15.47 -9.56 -8.74
C ASN A 137 14.42 -10.30 -9.59
N GLY A 138 13.14 -9.96 -9.44
CA GLY A 138 12.08 -10.53 -10.27
C GLY A 138 12.28 -10.26 -11.78
N LEU A 139 12.68 -9.03 -12.13
CA LEU A 139 12.93 -8.67 -13.53
C LEU A 139 14.19 -9.32 -14.10
N ILE A 140 15.31 -9.29 -13.37
CA ILE A 140 16.57 -9.90 -13.85
C ILE A 140 16.46 -11.41 -13.94
N ALA A 141 15.72 -12.08 -13.05
CA ALA A 141 15.49 -13.52 -13.10
C ALA A 141 14.74 -13.94 -14.39
N LYS A 142 13.74 -13.16 -14.81
CA LYS A 142 13.04 -13.39 -16.09
C LYS A 142 13.95 -13.21 -17.30
N ALA A 143 14.99 -12.40 -17.17
CA ALA A 143 16.01 -12.20 -18.20
C ALA A 143 17.14 -13.24 -18.12
N GLY A 144 17.03 -14.24 -17.23
CA GLY A 144 18.03 -15.31 -17.06
C GLY A 144 19.23 -14.92 -16.19
N LEU A 145 19.21 -13.75 -15.56
CA LEU A 145 20.24 -13.30 -14.62
C LEU A 145 19.93 -13.75 -13.18
N LYS A 146 20.98 -13.85 -12.39
CA LYS A 146 20.92 -14.17 -10.94
C LYS A 146 21.31 -12.95 -10.12
N PRO A 147 20.92 -12.84 -8.84
CA PRO A 147 21.32 -11.73 -7.98
C PRO A 147 22.83 -11.47 -7.94
N ARG A 148 23.65 -12.52 -8.05
CA ARG A 148 25.11 -12.44 -8.07
C ARG A 148 25.71 -11.94 -9.39
N ASP A 149 24.91 -11.84 -10.44
CA ASP A 149 25.37 -11.38 -11.76
C ASP A 149 25.38 -9.83 -11.85
N VAL A 150 24.92 -9.14 -10.82
CA VAL A 150 24.90 -7.68 -10.72
C VAL A 150 25.58 -7.22 -9.42
N GLN A 151 25.95 -5.93 -9.34
CA GLN A 151 26.55 -5.32 -8.16
C GLN A 151 25.48 -4.50 -7.41
N TRP A 152 25.06 -4.96 -6.25
CA TRP A 152 24.09 -4.25 -5.42
C TRP A 152 24.76 -3.10 -4.69
N VAL A 153 24.22 -1.89 -4.85
CA VAL A 153 24.69 -0.66 -4.22
C VAL A 153 23.61 -0.12 -3.29
N PRO A 154 23.72 -0.33 -1.97
CA PRO A 154 22.86 0.33 -1.01
C PRO A 154 23.06 1.85 -1.07
N THR A 155 22.00 2.58 -1.38
CA THR A 155 22.04 4.06 -1.46
C THR A 155 21.54 4.71 -0.18
N GLY A 156 20.81 3.96 0.66
CA GLY A 156 20.01 4.50 1.74
C GLY A 156 18.82 5.32 1.21
N GLY A 157 18.01 5.84 2.11
CA GLY A 157 16.97 6.80 1.78
C GLY A 157 15.81 6.28 0.92
N ASP A 158 15.14 7.22 0.28
CA ASP A 158 13.91 7.02 -0.48
C ASP A 158 14.13 6.99 -2.02
N VAL A 159 13.06 7.16 -2.77
CA VAL A 159 13.10 7.21 -4.24
C VAL A 159 13.97 8.36 -4.76
N SER A 160 13.99 9.52 -4.10
CA SER A 160 14.77 10.69 -4.53
C SER A 160 16.27 10.42 -4.41
N THR A 161 16.70 9.75 -3.34
CA THR A 161 18.09 9.33 -3.14
C THR A 161 18.54 8.36 -4.24
N ARG A 162 17.70 7.36 -4.59
CA ARG A 162 17.98 6.42 -5.68
C ARG A 162 18.03 7.11 -7.04
N ALA A 163 17.09 8.02 -7.31
CA ALA A 163 17.10 8.82 -8.54
C ALA A 163 18.38 9.65 -8.68
N THR A 164 18.81 10.31 -7.60
CA THR A 164 20.06 11.07 -7.58
C THR A 164 21.27 10.16 -7.83
N ALA A 165 21.29 8.95 -7.27
CA ALA A 165 22.37 8.00 -7.51
C ALA A 165 22.45 7.55 -8.98
N LEU A 166 21.31 7.38 -9.66
CA LEU A 166 21.26 7.08 -11.10
C LEU A 166 21.72 8.29 -11.93
N LEU A 167 21.17 9.47 -11.68
CA LEU A 167 21.47 10.68 -12.43
C LEU A 167 22.93 11.11 -12.30
N SER A 168 23.57 10.87 -11.16
CA SER A 168 24.99 11.15 -10.93
C SER A 168 25.93 10.04 -11.44
N GLY A 169 25.42 8.96 -12.01
CA GLY A 169 26.24 7.83 -12.47
C GLY A 169 26.86 6.97 -11.34
N ARG A 170 26.41 7.14 -10.10
CA ARG A 170 26.84 6.30 -8.98
C ARG A 170 26.34 4.85 -9.14
N VAL A 171 25.15 4.70 -9.74
CA VAL A 171 24.57 3.41 -10.12
C VAL A 171 24.19 3.43 -11.60
N ASP A 172 24.11 2.26 -12.22
CA ASP A 172 23.79 2.12 -13.64
C ASP A 172 22.30 1.86 -13.87
N ALA A 173 21.60 1.30 -12.88
CA ALA A 173 20.15 1.14 -12.88
C ALA A 173 19.59 1.16 -11.44
N THR A 174 18.30 1.45 -11.32
CA THR A 174 17.58 1.38 -10.03
C THR A 174 16.06 1.42 -10.24
N MET A 175 15.31 0.91 -9.26
CA MET A 175 13.85 1.05 -9.21
C MET A 175 13.44 2.45 -8.78
N ILE A 176 12.64 3.11 -9.60
CA ILE A 176 12.10 4.46 -9.36
C ILE A 176 10.57 4.41 -9.45
N THR A 177 9.87 5.16 -8.61
CA THR A 177 8.40 5.29 -8.65
C THR A 177 7.95 6.50 -9.47
N ALA A 178 6.72 6.44 -10.00
CA ALA A 178 6.05 7.62 -10.54
C ALA A 178 5.85 8.70 -9.42
N PRO A 179 5.92 10.00 -9.74
CA PRO A 179 6.18 10.58 -11.06
C PRO A 179 7.67 10.68 -11.43
N VAL A 180 8.58 10.35 -10.50
CA VAL A 180 10.03 10.62 -10.66
C VAL A 180 10.60 9.93 -11.91
N TYR A 181 10.19 8.70 -12.21
CA TYR A 181 10.72 8.02 -13.41
C TYR A 181 10.25 8.65 -14.72
N PHE A 182 9.09 9.33 -14.76
CA PHE A 182 8.66 10.06 -15.96
C PHE A 182 9.68 11.12 -16.37
N LYS A 183 10.18 11.90 -15.40
CA LYS A 183 11.21 12.93 -15.64
C LYS A 183 12.55 12.33 -16.08
N ILE A 184 12.86 11.15 -15.55
CA ILE A 184 14.10 10.45 -15.89
C ILE A 184 14.02 9.90 -17.32
N GLU A 185 12.87 9.34 -17.73
CA GLU A 185 12.60 8.94 -19.12
C GLU A 185 12.72 10.12 -20.10
N GLU A 186 12.14 11.26 -19.77
CA GLU A 186 12.22 12.50 -20.58
C GLU A 186 13.65 12.99 -20.79
N GLN A 187 14.56 12.68 -19.87
CA GLN A 187 15.99 12.91 -20.00
C GLN A 187 16.73 11.85 -20.84
N GLY A 188 16.00 10.87 -21.39
CA GLY A 188 16.50 9.82 -22.27
C GLY A 188 17.09 8.60 -21.56
N TYR A 189 16.88 8.44 -20.25
CA TYR A 189 17.18 7.20 -19.55
C TYR A 189 16.24 6.09 -20.00
N THR A 190 16.69 4.85 -19.92
CA THR A 190 15.94 3.70 -20.41
C THR A 190 15.07 3.10 -19.31
N ASN A 191 13.78 2.93 -19.57
CA ASN A 191 12.90 2.09 -18.78
C ASN A 191 13.04 0.63 -19.25
N LEU A 192 13.56 -0.23 -18.39
CA LEU A 192 13.82 -1.65 -18.69
C LEU A 192 12.62 -2.55 -18.33
N GLY A 193 11.60 -2.03 -17.65
CA GLY A 193 10.38 -2.75 -17.29
C GLY A 193 9.66 -2.16 -16.09
N ASN A 194 8.34 -2.30 -16.09
CA ASN A 194 7.46 -1.81 -15.04
C ASN A 194 6.95 -2.96 -14.17
N ILE A 195 6.91 -2.74 -12.86
CA ILE A 195 6.32 -3.72 -11.92
C ILE A 195 4.80 -3.79 -12.08
N SER A 196 4.16 -2.73 -12.57
CA SER A 196 2.73 -2.73 -12.90
C SER A 196 2.30 -3.73 -13.97
N ASP A 197 3.26 -4.27 -14.74
CA ASP A 197 2.97 -5.31 -15.73
C ASP A 197 2.69 -6.69 -15.10
N TYR A 198 2.86 -6.80 -13.78
CA TYR A 198 2.65 -8.03 -13.01
C TYR A 198 1.52 -7.83 -12.00
N GLU A 199 0.58 -8.76 -12.00
CA GLU A 199 -0.57 -8.77 -11.08
C GLU A 199 -0.54 -10.02 -10.18
N ASP A 200 -1.08 -9.89 -8.97
CA ASP A 200 -1.27 -10.97 -7.98
C ASP A 200 0.01 -11.67 -7.44
N ILE A 201 1.20 -11.30 -7.91
CA ILE A 201 2.49 -11.79 -7.38
C ILE A 201 3.18 -10.78 -6.46
N TYR A 202 2.63 -9.58 -6.35
CA TYR A 202 3.11 -8.55 -5.43
C TYR A 202 1.94 -8.03 -4.59
N ALA A 203 2.22 -7.72 -3.33
CA ALA A 203 1.33 -6.96 -2.46
C ALA A 203 2.10 -5.73 -1.98
N PRO A 204 2.15 -4.66 -2.80
CA PRO A 204 3.01 -3.50 -2.55
C PRO A 204 2.61 -2.70 -1.33
N SER A 205 1.40 -2.88 -0.84
CA SER A 205 0.92 -2.30 0.41
C SER A 205 -0.11 -3.22 1.06
N VAL A 206 0.05 -3.49 2.34
CA VAL A 206 -0.88 -4.31 3.15
C VAL A 206 -1.28 -3.54 4.40
N TYR A 207 -2.42 -3.89 4.98
CA TYR A 207 -2.85 -3.34 6.26
C TYR A 207 -2.14 -4.07 7.41
N LEU A 208 -1.13 -3.45 8.00
CA LEU A 208 -0.41 -3.99 9.14
C LEU A 208 -0.95 -3.42 10.44
N PHE A 209 -1.42 -4.31 11.32
CA PHE A 209 -1.95 -3.98 12.65
C PHE A 209 -1.15 -4.70 13.75
N ARG A 210 -1.37 -4.26 14.99
CA ARG A 210 -1.01 -5.03 16.20
C ARG A 210 -2.22 -5.80 16.71
N LYS A 211 -2.06 -7.07 17.03
CA LYS A 211 -3.14 -7.95 17.56
C LYS A 211 -3.82 -7.34 18.80
N ALA A 212 -3.04 -6.75 19.71
CA ALA A 212 -3.57 -6.10 20.91
C ALA A 212 -4.48 -4.91 20.58
N THR A 213 -4.17 -4.14 19.53
CA THR A 213 -5.03 -3.03 19.05
C THR A 213 -6.37 -3.56 18.56
N ILE A 214 -6.36 -4.68 17.83
CA ILE A 214 -7.60 -5.32 17.37
C ILE A 214 -8.39 -5.93 18.56
N ALA A 215 -7.71 -6.57 19.50
CA ALA A 215 -8.37 -7.11 20.70
C ALA A 215 -9.07 -6.03 21.52
N ALA A 216 -8.46 -4.83 21.64
CA ALA A 216 -9.07 -3.68 22.32
C ALA A 216 -10.24 -3.06 21.54
N ASN A 217 -10.22 -3.11 20.21
CA ASN A 217 -11.33 -2.66 19.36
C ASN A 217 -11.49 -3.57 18.13
N PRO A 218 -12.25 -4.67 18.24
CA PRO A 218 -12.43 -5.63 17.15
C PRO A 218 -13.09 -5.08 15.88
N LYS A 219 -13.82 -3.97 15.98
CA LYS A 219 -14.46 -3.31 14.82
C LYS A 219 -13.51 -2.39 14.05
N LEU A 220 -12.42 -1.95 14.65
CA LEU A 220 -11.53 -0.94 14.07
C LEU A 220 -10.97 -1.33 12.67
N PRO A 221 -10.47 -2.55 12.43
CA PRO A 221 -10.00 -2.93 11.09
C PRO A 221 -11.09 -2.86 10.03
N GLU A 222 -12.32 -3.25 10.37
CA GLU A 222 -13.47 -3.18 9.45
C GLU A 222 -13.82 -1.75 9.10
N LEU A 223 -13.90 -0.85 10.10
CA LEU A 223 -14.20 0.56 9.90
C LEU A 223 -13.16 1.24 8.99
N LEU A 224 -11.87 0.93 9.22
CA LEU A 224 -10.78 1.43 8.37
C LEU A 224 -10.85 0.87 6.95
N MET A 225 -11.07 -0.43 6.79
CA MET A 225 -11.18 -1.06 5.47
C MET A 225 -12.36 -0.50 4.67
N LYS A 226 -13.50 -0.28 5.31
CA LYS A 226 -14.67 0.36 4.68
C LYS A 226 -14.38 1.80 4.26
N ALA A 227 -13.74 2.61 5.12
CA ALA A 227 -13.34 3.98 4.79
C ALA A 227 -12.39 4.04 3.59
N HIS A 228 -11.43 3.13 3.54
CA HIS A 228 -10.47 3.05 2.43
C HIS A 228 -11.12 2.54 1.14
N ALA A 229 -12.05 1.59 1.21
CA ALA A 229 -12.79 1.12 0.02
C ALA A 229 -13.62 2.25 -0.61
N GLU A 230 -14.28 3.09 0.20
CA GLU A 230 -14.98 4.29 -0.29
C GLU A 230 -14.01 5.32 -0.90
N ALA A 231 -12.86 5.50 -0.29
CA ALA A 231 -11.81 6.36 -0.84
C ALA A 231 -11.27 5.83 -2.18
N ILE A 232 -11.08 4.52 -2.31
CA ILE A 232 -10.70 3.87 -3.57
C ILE A 232 -11.78 4.06 -4.62
N LYS A 233 -13.06 3.88 -4.27
CA LYS A 233 -14.15 4.20 -5.18
C LYS A 233 -14.09 5.66 -5.65
N ARG A 234 -13.95 6.60 -4.72
CA ARG A 234 -13.85 8.03 -5.03
C ARG A 234 -12.64 8.36 -5.90
N PHE A 235 -11.51 7.68 -5.71
CA PHE A 235 -10.34 7.84 -6.57
C PHE A 235 -10.67 7.54 -8.04
N TYR A 236 -11.40 6.44 -8.32
CA TYR A 236 -11.74 6.07 -9.69
C TYR A 236 -12.85 6.93 -10.31
N ASP A 237 -13.77 7.44 -9.50
CA ASP A 237 -14.98 8.12 -9.95
C ASP A 237 -14.81 9.64 -10.07
N ASP A 238 -13.90 10.25 -9.29
CA ASP A 238 -13.77 11.70 -9.16
C ASP A 238 -12.30 12.16 -9.17
N LYS A 239 -11.76 12.32 -10.38
CA LYS A 239 -10.38 12.79 -10.61
C LYS A 239 -10.11 14.13 -9.92
N ALA A 240 -11.02 15.08 -10.05
CA ALA A 240 -10.83 16.43 -9.50
C ALA A 240 -10.68 16.40 -7.98
N PHE A 241 -11.52 15.63 -7.29
CA PHE A 241 -11.40 15.43 -5.85
C PHE A 241 -10.12 14.69 -5.46
N ALA A 242 -9.76 13.64 -6.18
CA ALA A 242 -8.55 12.86 -5.91
C ALA A 242 -7.29 13.74 -5.98
N LEU A 243 -7.16 14.57 -7.04
CA LEU A 243 -6.05 15.52 -7.19
C LEU A 243 -6.04 16.55 -6.06
N LYS A 244 -7.21 17.13 -5.72
CA LYS A 244 -7.34 18.09 -4.62
C LYS A 244 -6.93 17.48 -3.28
N ALA A 245 -7.38 16.27 -2.98
CA ALA A 245 -7.06 15.57 -1.74
C ALA A 245 -5.55 15.29 -1.63
N TYR A 246 -4.89 14.90 -2.71
CA TYR A 246 -3.44 14.70 -2.71
C TYR A 246 -2.70 16.01 -2.45
N GLN A 247 -3.05 17.08 -3.18
CA GLN A 247 -2.43 18.41 -3.04
C GLN A 247 -2.60 19.04 -1.65
N ALA A 248 -3.60 18.62 -0.88
CA ALA A 248 -3.78 19.11 0.50
C ALA A 248 -2.66 18.61 1.44
N TRP A 249 -2.08 17.44 1.14
CA TRP A 249 -1.09 16.77 1.98
C TRP A 249 0.33 16.81 1.44
N ASP A 250 0.47 16.76 0.12
CA ASP A 250 1.78 16.74 -0.55
C ASP A 250 1.71 17.59 -1.82
N LYS A 251 2.39 18.73 -1.80
CA LYS A 251 2.39 19.68 -2.91
C LYS A 251 3.24 19.17 -4.07
N GLN A 252 2.58 18.92 -5.19
CA GLN A 252 3.19 18.44 -6.42
C GLN A 252 2.92 19.43 -7.56
N ASP A 253 3.72 19.39 -8.63
CA ASP A 253 3.37 20.03 -9.86
C ASP A 253 2.02 19.51 -10.37
N PRO A 254 1.05 20.38 -10.71
CA PRO A 254 -0.29 19.92 -11.09
C PRO A 254 -0.31 18.98 -12.30
N ALA A 255 0.52 19.26 -13.33
CA ALA A 255 0.55 18.43 -14.54
C ALA A 255 1.15 17.06 -14.28
N GLU A 256 2.19 17.01 -13.43
CA GLU A 256 2.80 15.73 -13.01
C GLU A 256 1.87 14.90 -12.12
N LEU A 257 1.16 15.54 -11.21
CA LEU A 257 0.19 14.87 -10.37
C LEU A 257 -0.96 14.31 -11.21
N GLU A 258 -1.44 15.08 -12.20
CA GLU A 258 -2.47 14.62 -13.12
C GLU A 258 -2.01 13.42 -13.95
N ARG A 259 -0.81 13.48 -14.55
CA ARG A 259 -0.19 12.36 -15.28
C ARG A 259 -0.05 11.12 -14.39
N THR A 260 0.36 11.34 -13.14
CA THR A 260 0.47 10.25 -12.14
C THR A 260 -0.89 9.64 -11.85
N TYR A 261 -1.92 10.46 -11.62
CA TYR A 261 -3.28 9.98 -11.41
C TYR A 261 -3.78 9.13 -12.59
N ASP A 262 -3.63 9.65 -13.82
CA ASP A 262 -4.09 8.96 -15.03
C ASP A 262 -3.40 7.59 -15.17
N HIS A 263 -2.10 7.52 -14.90
CA HIS A 263 -1.37 6.27 -14.94
C HIS A 263 -1.82 5.30 -13.84
N TYR A 264 -2.05 5.76 -12.61
CA TYR A 264 -2.60 4.93 -11.52
C TYR A 264 -3.98 4.37 -11.87
N LYS A 265 -4.80 5.18 -12.54
CA LYS A 265 -6.13 4.77 -12.99
C LYS A 265 -6.06 3.77 -14.15
N GLU A 266 -5.22 4.02 -15.15
CA GLU A 266 -5.01 3.16 -16.32
C GLU A 266 -4.58 1.75 -15.93
N VAL A 267 -3.56 1.62 -15.08
CA VAL A 267 -3.07 0.32 -14.63
C VAL A 267 -3.96 -0.33 -13.56
N ASN A 268 -5.04 0.34 -13.16
CA ASN A 268 -5.99 -0.15 -12.16
C ASN A 268 -5.30 -0.56 -10.85
N THR A 269 -4.57 0.38 -10.25
CA THR A 269 -3.61 0.15 -9.16
C THR A 269 -4.23 -0.35 -7.85
N TYR A 270 -5.41 0.20 -7.45
CA TYR A 270 -5.99 -0.13 -6.15
C TYR A 270 -6.93 -1.33 -6.22
N GLU A 271 -6.87 -2.15 -5.17
CA GLU A 271 -7.77 -3.27 -4.99
C GLU A 271 -9.14 -2.82 -4.48
N ARG A 272 -10.20 -3.20 -5.19
CA ARG A 272 -11.57 -3.01 -4.71
C ARG A 272 -11.95 -4.05 -3.68
N VAL A 273 -11.41 -5.26 -3.81
CA VAL A 273 -11.62 -6.38 -2.88
C VAL A 273 -10.24 -6.81 -2.35
N PRO A 274 -9.82 -6.33 -1.18
CA PRO A 274 -8.42 -6.32 -0.76
C PRO A 274 -7.91 -7.65 -0.18
N TYR A 275 -8.18 -8.77 -0.86
CA TYR A 275 -7.55 -10.05 -0.51
C TYR A 275 -6.04 -10.00 -0.67
N LEU A 276 -5.33 -10.58 0.29
CA LEU A 276 -3.90 -10.80 0.17
C LEU A 276 -3.66 -12.11 -0.60
N PRO A 277 -3.02 -12.07 -1.79
CA PRO A 277 -2.87 -13.26 -2.62
C PRO A 277 -1.77 -14.21 -2.12
N ALA A 278 -2.03 -15.52 -2.21
CA ALA A 278 -1.08 -16.56 -1.83
C ALA A 278 0.22 -16.49 -2.68
N ALA A 279 0.10 -16.11 -3.94
CA ALA A 279 1.25 -15.96 -4.84
C ALA A 279 2.25 -14.91 -4.33
N ALA A 280 1.77 -13.81 -3.72
CA ALA A 280 2.64 -12.77 -3.15
C ALA A 280 3.43 -13.28 -1.94
N VAL A 281 2.79 -14.04 -1.05
CA VAL A 281 3.46 -14.67 0.10
C VAL A 281 4.53 -15.67 -0.39
N LYS A 282 4.15 -16.55 -1.33
CA LYS A 282 5.06 -17.51 -1.92
C LYS A 282 6.27 -16.83 -2.57
N TYR A 283 6.02 -15.79 -3.38
CA TYR A 283 7.09 -15.03 -4.05
C TYR A 283 8.10 -14.49 -3.05
N ILE A 284 7.64 -13.89 -1.95
CA ILE A 284 8.53 -13.35 -0.92
C ILE A 284 9.38 -14.47 -0.31
N LEU A 285 8.77 -15.59 0.09
CA LEU A 285 9.48 -16.71 0.71
C LEU A 285 10.55 -17.34 -0.20
N GLU A 286 10.35 -17.27 -1.51
CA GLU A 286 11.31 -17.75 -2.52
C GLU A 286 12.46 -16.77 -2.77
N HIS A 287 12.28 -15.45 -2.48
CA HIS A 287 13.21 -14.39 -2.87
C HIS A 287 13.82 -13.63 -1.68
N VAL A 288 13.69 -14.13 -0.44
CA VAL A 288 14.39 -13.54 0.71
C VAL A 288 15.90 -13.58 0.48
N ALA A 289 16.54 -12.40 0.54
CA ALA A 289 17.95 -12.25 0.17
C ALA A 289 18.92 -12.96 1.13
N ASP A 290 18.64 -12.90 2.43
CA ASP A 290 19.45 -13.55 3.46
C ASP A 290 19.08 -15.03 3.61
N PRO A 291 19.99 -15.99 3.34
CA PRO A 291 19.68 -17.41 3.42
C PRO A 291 19.22 -17.88 4.81
N GLN A 292 19.73 -17.29 5.89
CA GLN A 292 19.37 -17.66 7.25
C GLN A 292 17.95 -17.17 7.57
N ILE A 293 17.64 -15.92 7.24
CA ILE A 293 16.30 -15.37 7.37
C ILE A 293 15.31 -16.14 6.48
N ALA A 294 15.71 -16.46 5.24
CA ALA A 294 14.90 -17.25 4.30
C ALA A 294 14.52 -18.63 4.86
N ALA A 295 15.48 -19.33 5.49
CA ALA A 295 15.21 -20.63 6.12
C ALA A 295 14.21 -20.49 7.28
N GLN A 296 14.39 -19.50 8.13
CA GLN A 296 13.52 -19.24 9.27
C GLN A 296 12.11 -18.82 8.82
N MET A 297 12.00 -17.91 7.84
CA MET A 297 10.70 -17.49 7.31
C MET A 297 9.95 -18.64 6.62
N ARG A 298 10.64 -19.52 5.89
CA ARG A 298 10.00 -20.71 5.29
C ARG A 298 9.51 -21.72 6.32
N ALA A 299 10.15 -21.77 7.49
CA ALA A 299 9.72 -22.63 8.60
C ALA A 299 8.59 -22.00 9.44
N TYR A 300 8.33 -20.71 9.28
CA TYR A 300 7.32 -19.99 10.05
C TYR A 300 5.94 -20.17 9.42
N ASP A 301 4.93 -20.42 10.28
CA ASP A 301 3.54 -20.51 9.87
C ASP A 301 2.91 -19.11 9.75
N PHE A 302 2.89 -18.57 8.53
CA PHE A 302 2.33 -17.24 8.25
C PHE A 302 0.82 -17.13 8.42
N HIS A 303 0.05 -18.25 8.55
CA HIS A 303 -1.38 -18.20 8.89
C HIS A 303 -1.62 -17.60 10.31
N LYS A 304 -0.59 -17.55 11.14
CA LYS A 304 -0.64 -16.89 12.45
C LYS A 304 -0.65 -15.36 12.38
N VAL A 305 -0.20 -14.78 11.26
CA VAL A 305 0.04 -13.34 11.11
C VAL A 305 -0.48 -12.74 9.81
N ILE A 306 -1.13 -13.55 8.97
CA ILE A 306 -1.85 -13.10 7.78
C ILE A 306 -3.27 -13.66 7.84
N ASP A 307 -4.29 -12.77 7.74
CA ASP A 307 -5.68 -13.18 7.87
C ASP A 307 -6.56 -12.42 6.87
N ASN A 308 -7.24 -13.15 5.99
CA ASN A 308 -8.20 -12.62 5.02
C ASN A 308 -9.66 -12.73 5.50
N SER A 309 -9.93 -13.22 6.72
CA SER A 309 -11.28 -13.48 7.23
C SER A 309 -12.17 -12.23 7.29
N LEU A 310 -11.55 -11.05 7.52
CA LEU A 310 -12.27 -9.79 7.48
C LEU A 310 -12.79 -9.50 6.06
N VAL A 311 -11.98 -9.75 5.03
CA VAL A 311 -12.39 -9.55 3.63
C VAL A 311 -13.49 -10.54 3.27
N ASP A 312 -13.37 -11.81 3.68
CA ASP A 312 -14.43 -12.83 3.49
C ASP A 312 -15.76 -12.40 4.09
N ARG A 313 -15.73 -11.85 5.31
CA ARG A 313 -16.93 -11.36 5.97
C ARG A 313 -17.57 -10.22 5.21
N LEU A 314 -16.79 -9.22 4.75
CA LEU A 314 -17.29 -8.09 3.98
C LEU A 314 -17.86 -8.51 2.61
N VAL A 315 -17.25 -9.49 1.95
CA VAL A 315 -17.78 -10.11 0.72
C VAL A 315 -19.11 -10.79 1.02
N LYS A 316 -19.18 -11.63 2.06
CA LYS A 316 -20.40 -12.32 2.45
C LYS A 316 -21.55 -11.36 2.83
N GLU A 317 -21.23 -10.24 3.46
CA GLU A 317 -22.18 -9.17 3.80
C GLU A 317 -22.62 -8.33 2.58
N GLY A 318 -22.03 -8.55 1.39
CA GLY A 318 -22.31 -7.81 0.17
C GLY A 318 -21.80 -6.36 0.18
N PHE A 319 -20.83 -6.04 1.04
CA PHE A 319 -20.32 -4.67 1.18
C PHE A 319 -19.70 -4.16 -0.11
N PHE A 320 -18.81 -4.91 -0.75
CA PHE A 320 -18.16 -4.47 -1.98
C PHE A 320 -19.13 -4.40 -3.16
N GLU A 321 -20.08 -5.35 -3.26
CA GLU A 321 -21.15 -5.31 -4.28
C GLU A 321 -22.02 -4.07 -4.11
N SER A 322 -22.43 -3.74 -2.88
CA SER A 322 -23.17 -2.51 -2.57
C SER A 322 -22.40 -1.24 -2.95
N LEU A 323 -21.07 -1.25 -2.73
CA LEU A 323 -20.22 -0.08 -2.97
C LEU A 323 -19.84 0.10 -4.45
N PHE A 324 -19.40 -0.97 -5.11
CA PHE A 324 -18.84 -0.93 -6.48
C PHE A 324 -19.82 -1.39 -7.57
N GLY A 325 -20.99 -1.89 -7.17
CA GLY A 325 -22.01 -2.43 -8.07
C GLY A 325 -21.83 -3.93 -8.35
N PRO A 326 -22.82 -4.56 -9.02
CA PRO A 326 -22.87 -6.01 -9.20
C PRO A 326 -21.71 -6.58 -10.05
N GLY A 327 -21.06 -5.76 -10.86
CA GLY A 327 -19.90 -6.18 -11.66
C GLY A 327 -18.69 -6.63 -10.83
N ILE A 328 -18.62 -6.27 -9.52
CA ILE A 328 -17.52 -6.66 -8.63
C ILE A 328 -17.54 -8.16 -8.29
N LYS A 329 -18.66 -8.84 -8.45
CA LYS A 329 -18.85 -10.24 -8.04
C LYS A 329 -17.81 -11.19 -8.66
N ALA A 330 -17.52 -11.01 -9.94
CA ALA A 330 -16.49 -11.82 -10.61
C ALA A 330 -15.10 -11.59 -10.04
N GLU A 331 -14.80 -10.34 -9.60
CA GLU A 331 -13.53 -10.00 -8.94
C GLU A 331 -13.48 -10.61 -7.53
N GLU A 332 -14.56 -10.55 -6.74
CA GLU A 332 -14.67 -11.20 -5.44
C GLU A 332 -14.38 -12.70 -5.54
N ASP A 333 -15.04 -13.39 -6.47
CA ASP A 333 -14.90 -14.84 -6.67
C ASP A 333 -13.47 -15.22 -7.12
N ARG A 334 -12.88 -14.44 -8.03
CA ARG A 334 -11.50 -14.65 -8.48
C ARG A 334 -10.50 -14.43 -7.35
N LYS A 335 -10.60 -13.31 -6.65
CA LYS A 335 -9.66 -12.94 -5.59
C LYS A 335 -9.77 -13.86 -4.37
N SER A 336 -10.97 -14.30 -4.01
CA SER A 336 -11.16 -15.27 -2.94
C SER A 336 -10.43 -16.60 -3.21
N LYS A 337 -10.41 -17.07 -4.47
CA LYS A 337 -9.69 -18.31 -4.87
C LYS A 337 -8.18 -18.14 -4.84
N LEU A 338 -7.67 -16.92 -5.03
CA LEU A 338 -6.24 -16.60 -5.02
C LEU A 338 -5.71 -16.21 -3.65
N ALA A 339 -6.60 -16.00 -2.67
CA ALA A 339 -6.26 -15.53 -1.34
C ALA A 339 -5.35 -16.52 -0.59
N PHE A 340 -4.45 -15.99 0.21
CA PHE A 340 -3.67 -16.78 1.17
C PHE A 340 -4.60 -17.37 2.22
N ARG A 341 -4.57 -18.69 2.38
CA ARG A 341 -5.43 -19.48 3.26
C ARG A 341 -4.58 -20.44 4.06
#